data_3a525e81c64ea8edb3874ddb59dd8237
#
_entry.id   3a525e81c64ea8edb3874ddb59dd8237
#
_cell.length_a   1.000
_cell.length_b   1.000
_cell.length_c   1.000
_cell.angle_alpha   90.00
_cell.angle_beta   90.00
_cell.angle_gamma   90.00
#
_symmetry.space_group_name_H-M   'P 1'
#
loop_
_entity.id
_entity.type
_entity.pdbx_description
1 polymer ?
#
loop_
_entity_poly.entity_id
_entity_poly.type
_entity_poly.pdbx_seq_one_letter_code
_entity_poly.pdbx_strand_id
1 'polypeptide(L)'
;MFNFLGDIFDEIVPLFPCKYFHIGGDECPKTSWKNCPTCQKRIKDEGLQAEGKHTAEERLQSYVIKRVEKMLEKRGRKIIGWDEILEGGLSENATVMSWRGTQGGIEAAMQKHDVIMTPGSDGMYLDWYQGDSKIEPVTIPSPPRYLSSTYNYNPVPDTIKTLG
;
A
#
# COMPACT_ATOMS: atom_id res chain seq x y z
N MET A 1 0.04 21.11 -1.33
CA MET A 1 0.28 19.68 -1.57
C MET A 1 -0.60 19.15 -2.72
N PHE A 2 -1.95 19.13 -2.62
CA PHE A 2 -2.80 18.50 -3.65
C PHE A 2 -2.71 19.15 -5.04
N ASN A 3 -2.60 20.49 -5.14
CA ASN A 3 -2.38 21.14 -6.43
C ASN A 3 -1.08 20.64 -7.08
N PHE A 4 0.01 20.60 -6.31
CA PHE A 4 1.30 20.08 -6.79
C PHE A 4 1.21 18.61 -7.26
N LEU A 5 0.49 17.75 -6.51
CA LEU A 5 0.24 16.38 -6.98
C LEU A 5 -0.59 16.35 -8.27
N GLY A 6 -1.57 17.28 -8.39
CA GLY A 6 -2.36 17.41 -9.62
C GLY A 6 -1.50 17.72 -10.82
N ASP A 7 -0.60 18.68 -10.70
CA ASP A 7 0.33 19.07 -11.75
C ASP A 7 1.23 17.90 -12.18
N ILE A 8 1.75 17.13 -11.20
CA ILE A 8 2.54 15.90 -11.47
C ILE A 8 1.69 14.86 -12.23
N PHE A 9 0.44 14.64 -11.81
CA PHE A 9 -0.40 13.65 -12.48
C PHE A 9 -0.77 14.07 -13.90
N ASP A 10 -0.94 15.36 -14.15
CA ASP A 10 -1.20 15.89 -15.51
C ASP A 10 -0.02 15.66 -16.45
N GLU A 11 1.21 15.68 -15.93
CA GLU A 11 2.42 15.36 -16.70
C GLU A 11 2.63 13.86 -16.89
N ILE A 12 2.49 13.07 -15.82
CA ILE A 12 2.90 11.65 -15.82
C ILE A 12 1.85 10.74 -16.46
N VAL A 13 0.57 10.97 -16.20
CA VAL A 13 -0.51 10.08 -16.69
C VAL A 13 -0.52 9.92 -18.22
N PRO A 14 -0.27 10.93 -19.05
CA PRO A 14 -0.16 10.76 -20.49
C PRO A 14 1.05 9.92 -20.94
N LEU A 15 2.14 9.91 -20.16
CA LEU A 15 3.36 9.16 -20.48
C LEU A 15 3.22 7.65 -20.22
N PHE A 16 2.33 7.27 -19.29
CA PHE A 16 2.11 5.89 -18.90
C PHE A 16 0.66 5.48 -19.16
N PRO A 17 0.37 4.83 -20.28
CA PRO A 17 -1.00 4.49 -20.71
C PRO A 17 -1.62 3.31 -19.94
N CYS A 18 -1.11 2.96 -18.77
CA CYS A 18 -1.62 1.88 -17.92
C CYS A 18 -2.88 2.30 -17.15
N LYS A 19 -3.75 1.33 -16.87
CA LYS A 19 -4.98 1.55 -16.10
C LYS A 19 -4.69 1.84 -14.62
N TYR A 20 -3.65 1.24 -14.06
CA TYR A 20 -3.31 1.29 -12.64
C TYR A 20 -2.12 2.20 -12.41
N PHE A 21 -2.15 2.90 -11.27
CA PHE A 21 -1.11 3.80 -10.82
C PHE A 21 -0.74 3.45 -9.38
N HIS A 22 0.51 3.04 -9.13
CA HIS A 22 0.96 2.71 -7.79
C HIS A 22 1.34 3.99 -7.05
N ILE A 23 0.71 4.24 -5.90
CA ILE A 23 0.86 5.49 -5.13
C ILE A 23 1.74 5.34 -3.88
N GLY A 24 2.32 4.17 -3.65
CA GLY A 24 3.07 3.88 -2.42
C GLY A 24 2.14 3.72 -1.23
N GLY A 25 2.29 4.56 -0.22
CA GLY A 25 1.48 4.56 1.00
C GLY A 25 2.14 3.84 2.18
N ASP A 26 3.34 3.29 1.97
CA ASP A 26 4.14 2.54 2.91
C ASP A 26 4.91 3.44 3.89
N GLU A 27 5.35 2.82 4.98
CA GLU A 27 6.30 3.37 5.95
C GLU A 27 6.05 4.83 6.36
N CYS A 28 4.79 5.17 6.61
CA CYS A 28 4.36 6.50 7.02
C CYS A 28 4.17 6.59 8.55
N PRO A 29 5.24 6.83 9.34
CA PRO A 29 5.12 6.95 10.79
C PRO A 29 4.35 8.21 11.17
N LYS A 30 3.34 8.08 12.04
CA LYS A 30 2.45 9.16 12.45
C LYS A 30 3.00 10.03 13.59
N THR A 31 4.18 9.71 14.11
CA THR A 31 4.74 10.37 15.30
C THR A 31 4.85 11.88 15.15
N SER A 32 5.38 12.35 14.00
CA SER A 32 5.50 13.79 13.73
C SER A 32 4.13 14.46 13.51
N TRP A 33 3.13 13.74 13.02
CA TRP A 33 1.80 14.31 12.77
C TRP A 33 1.05 14.64 14.03
N LYS A 34 1.27 13.88 15.12
CA LYS A 34 0.66 14.12 16.44
C LYS A 34 0.99 15.50 17.00
N ASN A 35 2.19 16.00 16.73
CA ASN A 35 2.67 17.28 17.22
C ASN A 35 2.69 18.39 16.15
N CYS A 36 2.26 18.11 14.93
CA CYS A 36 2.24 19.07 13.84
C CYS A 36 0.95 19.91 13.87
N PRO A 37 1.00 21.22 14.12
CA PRO A 37 -0.21 22.05 14.20
C PRO A 37 -1.04 22.02 12.91
N THR A 38 -0.39 21.95 11.75
CA THR A 38 -1.07 21.89 10.45
C THR A 38 -1.81 20.56 10.26
N CYS A 39 -1.19 19.43 10.68
CA CYS A 39 -1.81 18.12 10.61
C CYS A 39 -3.01 18.03 11.56
N GLN A 40 -2.84 18.49 12.80
CA GLN A 40 -3.91 18.49 13.80
C GLN A 40 -5.06 19.42 13.40
N LYS A 41 -4.75 20.58 12.80
CA LYS A 41 -5.78 21.45 12.22
C LYS A 41 -6.55 20.74 11.12
N ARG A 42 -5.86 20.04 10.20
CA ARG A 42 -6.50 19.27 9.12
C ARG A 42 -7.41 18.16 9.67
N ILE A 43 -6.93 17.41 10.66
CA ILE A 43 -7.72 16.38 11.35
C ILE A 43 -9.02 16.97 11.89
N LYS A 44 -8.93 18.13 12.55
CA LYS A 44 -10.10 18.83 13.11
C LYS A 44 -11.05 19.33 12.02
N ASP A 45 -10.52 20.00 11.00
CA ASP A 45 -11.30 20.62 9.92
C ASP A 45 -12.08 19.56 9.11
N GLU A 46 -11.50 18.37 8.93
CA GLU A 46 -12.09 17.27 8.17
C GLU A 46 -12.86 16.26 9.06
N GLY A 47 -12.91 16.48 10.37
CA GLY A 47 -13.61 15.59 11.32
C GLY A 47 -13.00 14.19 11.42
N LEU A 48 -11.68 14.06 11.27
CA LEU A 48 -10.96 12.78 11.24
C LEU A 48 -10.65 12.29 12.66
N GLN A 49 -11.69 12.06 13.47
CA GLN A 49 -11.51 11.53 14.82
C GLN A 49 -11.14 10.04 14.80
N ALA A 50 -10.51 9.56 15.88
CA ALA A 50 -10.25 8.13 16.05
C ALA A 50 -11.57 7.35 16.01
N GLU A 51 -11.58 6.21 15.32
CA GLU A 51 -12.76 5.36 15.15
C GLU A 51 -12.36 3.89 15.07
N GLY A 52 -12.98 3.05 15.91
CA GLY A 52 -12.65 1.63 15.99
C GLY A 52 -11.18 1.41 16.36
N LYS A 53 -10.45 0.70 15.50
CA LYS A 53 -9.01 0.43 15.66
C LYS A 53 -8.10 1.55 15.11
N HIS A 54 -8.68 2.56 14.47
CA HIS A 54 -7.91 3.58 13.73
C HIS A 54 -7.76 4.87 14.53
N THR A 55 -6.54 5.38 14.58
CA THR A 55 -6.22 6.68 15.17
C THR A 55 -6.60 7.84 14.24
N ALA A 56 -6.66 9.05 14.76
CA ALA A 56 -6.93 10.25 13.95
C ALA A 56 -5.86 10.49 12.88
N GLU A 57 -4.60 10.18 13.19
CA GLU A 57 -3.48 10.31 12.26
C GLU A 57 -3.51 9.24 11.15
N GLU A 58 -3.92 8.02 11.45
CA GLU A 58 -4.17 7.00 10.43
C GLU A 58 -5.33 7.41 9.51
N ARG A 59 -6.38 7.99 10.07
CA ARG A 59 -7.48 8.55 9.27
C ARG A 59 -7.05 9.75 8.42
N LEU A 60 -6.05 10.52 8.88
CA LEU A 60 -5.44 11.56 8.04
C LEU A 60 -4.69 10.97 6.84
N GLN A 61 -4.00 9.84 7.02
CA GLN A 61 -3.39 9.10 5.88
C GLN A 61 -4.48 8.63 4.92
N SER A 62 -5.51 7.96 5.41
CA SER A 62 -6.66 7.53 4.60
C SER A 62 -7.30 8.69 3.83
N TYR A 63 -7.47 9.85 4.47
CA TYR A 63 -7.98 11.07 3.82
C TYR A 63 -7.09 11.49 2.63
N VAL A 64 -5.76 11.44 2.79
CA VAL A 64 -4.82 11.77 1.70
C VAL A 64 -4.97 10.76 0.57
N ILE A 65 -4.97 9.45 0.89
CA ILE A 65 -5.13 8.37 -0.10
C ILE A 65 -6.44 8.53 -0.90
N LYS A 66 -7.57 8.74 -0.22
CA LYS A 66 -8.88 8.95 -0.85
C LYS A 66 -8.91 10.17 -1.77
N ARG A 67 -8.21 11.24 -1.42
CA ARG A 67 -8.08 12.40 -2.29
C ARG A 67 -7.22 12.14 -3.52
N VAL A 68 -6.11 11.40 -3.35
CA VAL A 68 -5.25 10.98 -4.46
C VAL A 68 -6.01 10.05 -5.40
N GLU A 69 -6.75 9.08 -4.86
CA GLU A 69 -7.62 8.21 -5.65
C GLU A 69 -8.55 9.03 -6.55
N LYS A 70 -9.33 9.96 -5.98
CA LYS A 70 -10.24 10.81 -6.74
C LYS A 70 -9.56 11.67 -7.81
N MET A 71 -8.32 12.08 -7.56
CA MET A 71 -7.54 12.84 -8.54
C MET A 71 -7.11 11.95 -9.72
N LEU A 72 -6.74 10.71 -9.47
CA LEU A 72 -6.36 9.73 -10.49
C LEU A 72 -7.59 9.16 -11.23
N GLU A 73 -8.70 8.93 -10.54
CA GLU A 73 -9.97 8.53 -11.14
C GLU A 73 -10.47 9.54 -12.20
N LYS A 74 -10.36 10.85 -11.91
CA LYS A 74 -10.66 11.92 -12.89
C LYS A 74 -9.81 11.85 -14.15
N ARG A 75 -8.67 11.17 -14.08
CA ARG A 75 -7.74 10.93 -15.18
C ARG A 75 -7.86 9.51 -15.76
N GLY A 76 -8.92 8.77 -15.38
CA GLY A 76 -9.20 7.43 -15.86
C GLY A 76 -8.24 6.36 -15.31
N ARG A 77 -7.66 6.60 -14.13
CA ARG A 77 -6.72 5.66 -13.48
C ARG A 77 -7.29 5.12 -12.18
N LYS A 78 -6.94 3.88 -11.87
CA LYS A 78 -7.16 3.25 -10.56
C LYS A 78 -5.87 3.27 -9.76
N ILE A 79 -5.98 3.27 -8.44
CA ILE A 79 -4.80 3.23 -7.56
C ILE A 79 -4.45 1.82 -7.13
N ILE A 80 -3.14 1.59 -6.94
CA ILE A 80 -2.59 0.48 -6.17
C ILE A 80 -1.79 1.13 -5.03
N GLY A 81 -1.88 0.60 -3.83
CA GLY A 81 -1.04 1.02 -2.71
C GLY A 81 -0.55 -0.16 -1.90
N TRP A 82 0.55 0.03 -1.19
CA TRP A 82 1.03 -0.95 -0.23
C TRP A 82 0.00 -1.18 0.88
N ASP A 83 0.07 -2.29 1.58
CA ASP A 83 -0.97 -2.69 2.54
C ASP A 83 -1.18 -1.73 3.71
N GLU A 84 -0.28 -0.76 3.93
CA GLU A 84 -0.49 0.34 4.86
C GLU A 84 -1.63 1.29 4.48
N ILE A 85 -2.12 1.25 3.24
CA ILE A 85 -3.32 2.02 2.86
C ILE A 85 -4.61 1.52 3.54
N LEU A 86 -4.56 0.35 4.17
CA LEU A 86 -5.62 -0.15 5.06
C LEU A 86 -5.73 0.68 6.35
N GLU A 87 -4.64 1.33 6.77
CA GLU A 87 -4.63 2.16 7.98
C GLU A 87 -5.56 3.36 7.83
N GLY A 88 -6.44 3.54 8.81
CA GLY A 88 -7.43 4.64 8.81
C GLY A 88 -8.63 4.43 7.89
N GLY A 89 -8.75 3.28 7.26
CA GLY A 89 -9.86 2.88 6.38
C GLY A 89 -9.52 2.97 4.90
N LEU A 90 -9.76 1.87 4.20
CA LEU A 90 -9.42 1.70 2.80
C LEU A 90 -10.24 2.64 1.89
N SER A 91 -9.65 3.06 0.80
CA SER A 91 -10.29 3.84 -0.26
C SER A 91 -11.12 2.94 -1.16
N GLU A 92 -12.24 3.43 -1.68
CA GLU A 92 -13.33 2.63 -2.27
C GLU A 92 -12.90 1.70 -3.43
N ASN A 93 -12.03 2.18 -4.32
CA ASN A 93 -11.62 1.44 -5.52
C ASN A 93 -10.14 1.07 -5.52
N ALA A 94 -9.48 1.17 -4.37
CA ALA A 94 -8.06 0.87 -4.25
C ALA A 94 -7.78 -0.63 -4.38
N THR A 95 -6.71 -0.95 -5.09
CA THR A 95 -6.10 -2.28 -5.08
C THR A 95 -5.01 -2.30 -4.01
N VAL A 96 -4.97 -3.32 -3.18
CA VAL A 96 -3.97 -3.45 -2.12
C VAL A 96 -2.84 -4.38 -2.55
N MET A 97 -1.59 -3.90 -2.48
CA MET A 97 -0.40 -4.72 -2.66
C MET A 97 0.16 -5.10 -1.28
N SER A 98 -0.01 -6.38 -0.91
CA SER A 98 0.35 -6.88 0.41
C SER A 98 1.82 -7.32 0.44
N TRP A 99 2.68 -6.60 1.18
CA TRP A 99 4.12 -6.84 1.22
C TRP A 99 4.65 -7.23 2.61
N ARG A 100 4.06 -6.73 3.68
CA ARG A 100 4.48 -7.04 5.07
C ARG A 100 4.15 -8.48 5.48
N GLY A 101 3.35 -9.17 4.69
CA GLY A 101 2.88 -10.53 4.89
C GLY A 101 1.59 -10.74 4.11
N THR A 102 0.88 -11.84 4.39
CA THR A 102 -0.39 -12.17 3.71
C THR A 102 -1.60 -11.48 4.33
N GLN A 103 -1.48 -11.02 5.59
CA GLN A 103 -2.63 -10.55 6.37
C GLN A 103 -3.31 -9.31 5.77
N GLY A 104 -2.52 -8.35 5.27
CA GLY A 104 -3.08 -7.15 4.61
C GLY A 104 -3.89 -7.51 3.37
N GLY A 105 -3.40 -8.47 2.57
CA GLY A 105 -4.14 -8.98 1.42
C GLY A 105 -5.42 -9.69 1.81
N ILE A 106 -5.40 -10.51 2.84
CA ILE A 106 -6.60 -11.18 3.38
C ILE A 106 -7.63 -10.14 3.84
N GLU A 107 -7.19 -9.14 4.63
CA GLU A 107 -8.08 -8.07 5.12
C GLU A 107 -8.73 -7.28 3.96
N ALA A 108 -7.96 -6.97 2.92
CA ALA A 108 -8.48 -6.28 1.72
C ALA A 108 -9.46 -7.14 0.92
N ALA A 109 -9.13 -8.42 0.70
CA ALA A 109 -10.02 -9.36 0.01
C ALA A 109 -11.35 -9.55 0.74
N MET A 110 -11.33 -9.64 2.07
CA MET A 110 -12.55 -9.69 2.89
C MET A 110 -13.42 -8.43 2.75
N GLN A 111 -12.82 -7.29 2.43
CA GLN A 111 -13.52 -6.05 2.11
C GLN A 111 -13.88 -5.94 0.61
N LYS A 112 -13.68 -7.02 -0.18
CA LYS A 112 -13.97 -7.12 -1.62
C LYS A 112 -13.13 -6.19 -2.50
N HIS A 113 -11.90 -5.94 -2.10
CA HIS A 113 -10.92 -5.23 -2.91
C HIS A 113 -10.03 -6.19 -3.70
N ASP A 114 -9.59 -5.74 -4.86
CA ASP A 114 -8.54 -6.44 -5.62
C ASP A 114 -7.23 -6.44 -4.81
N VAL A 115 -6.50 -7.56 -4.87
CA VAL A 115 -5.27 -7.75 -4.10
C VAL A 115 -4.13 -8.24 -4.99
N ILE A 116 -2.95 -7.73 -4.75
CA ILE A 116 -1.69 -8.24 -5.29
C ILE A 116 -0.87 -8.76 -4.11
N MET A 117 -0.52 -10.05 -4.14
CA MET A 117 0.22 -10.70 -3.06
C MET A 117 1.71 -10.71 -3.38
N THR A 118 2.48 -9.97 -2.58
CA THR A 118 3.95 -9.86 -2.66
C THR A 118 4.61 -9.95 -1.28
N PRO A 119 4.21 -10.93 -0.41
CA PRO A 119 4.67 -10.94 0.97
C PRO A 119 6.16 -11.29 1.08
N GLY A 120 6.94 -10.36 1.59
CA GLY A 120 8.37 -10.55 1.82
C GLY A 120 8.66 -11.70 2.79
N SER A 121 7.80 -11.91 3.81
CA SER A 121 7.92 -13.03 4.76
C SER A 121 7.84 -14.41 4.10
N ASP A 122 7.14 -14.52 2.98
CA ASP A 122 6.91 -15.78 2.27
C ASP A 122 7.84 -15.98 1.05
N GLY A 123 8.90 -15.18 0.98
CA GLY A 123 9.94 -15.34 -0.03
C GLY A 123 9.64 -14.73 -1.39
N MET A 124 8.74 -13.75 -1.46
CA MET A 124 8.37 -13.06 -2.69
C MET A 124 9.34 -11.93 -3.07
N TYR A 125 10.31 -11.59 -2.22
CA TYR A 125 11.32 -10.57 -2.51
C TYR A 125 12.56 -11.19 -3.15
N LEU A 126 12.91 -10.71 -4.32
CA LEU A 126 14.10 -11.12 -5.09
C LEU A 126 15.33 -10.23 -4.83
N ASP A 127 15.21 -9.21 -4.00
CA ASP A 127 16.27 -8.32 -3.56
C ASP A 127 17.09 -8.86 -2.37
N TRP A 128 16.79 -10.06 -1.91
CA TRP A 128 17.50 -10.80 -0.87
C TRP A 128 18.43 -11.86 -1.51
N TYR A 129 19.45 -12.31 -0.74
CA TYR A 129 20.31 -13.40 -1.20
C TYR A 129 19.49 -14.62 -1.58
N GLN A 130 19.79 -15.18 -2.75
CA GLN A 130 19.14 -16.37 -3.26
C GLN A 130 19.99 -17.63 -3.10
N GLY A 131 21.24 -17.48 -2.69
CA GLY A 131 22.18 -18.56 -2.43
C GLY A 131 23.22 -18.16 -1.39
N ASP A 132 24.49 -18.39 -1.68
CA ASP A 132 25.61 -18.08 -0.77
C ASP A 132 25.95 -16.58 -0.81
N SER A 133 25.68 -15.89 0.30
CA SER A 133 25.98 -14.45 0.47
C SER A 133 27.46 -14.06 0.33
N LYS A 134 28.38 -15.03 0.30
CA LYS A 134 29.81 -14.78 0.10
C LYS A 134 30.17 -14.58 -1.36
N ILE A 135 29.36 -15.07 -2.28
CA ILE A 135 29.62 -15.05 -3.72
C ILE A 135 28.59 -14.25 -4.51
N GLU A 136 27.44 -13.96 -3.93
CA GLU A 136 26.41 -13.11 -4.57
C GLU A 136 26.71 -11.62 -4.37
N PRO A 137 26.22 -10.75 -5.27
CA PRO A 137 26.25 -9.31 -5.05
C PRO A 137 25.56 -8.92 -3.73
N VAL A 138 26.00 -7.81 -3.13
CA VAL A 138 25.41 -7.32 -1.87
C VAL A 138 23.94 -7.00 -2.06
N THR A 139 23.11 -7.59 -1.21
CA THR A 139 21.67 -7.38 -1.14
C THR A 139 21.26 -6.95 0.28
N ILE A 140 19.97 -6.85 0.54
CA ILE A 140 19.45 -6.62 1.89
C ILE A 140 19.87 -7.82 2.78
N PRO A 141 20.51 -7.60 3.95
CA PRO A 141 20.93 -8.67 4.86
C PRO A 141 19.71 -9.44 5.41
N SER A 142 19.53 -10.63 4.95
CA SER A 142 18.38 -11.49 5.31
C SER A 142 18.76 -12.95 5.05
N PRO A 143 18.10 -13.92 5.67
CA PRO A 143 18.22 -15.31 5.26
C PRO A 143 17.96 -15.48 3.76
N PRO A 144 18.66 -16.40 3.06
CA PRO A 144 18.47 -16.62 1.64
C PRO A 144 17.02 -16.88 1.25
N ARG A 145 16.58 -16.32 0.13
CA ARG A 145 15.26 -16.57 -0.47
C ARG A 145 15.43 -17.32 -1.77
N TYR A 146 15.26 -18.61 -1.68
CA TYR A 146 15.43 -19.48 -2.86
C TYR A 146 14.26 -19.34 -3.83
N LEU A 147 14.52 -19.48 -5.10
CA LEU A 147 13.50 -19.50 -6.17
C LEU A 147 12.38 -20.49 -5.87
N SER A 148 12.68 -21.61 -5.19
CA SER A 148 11.69 -22.59 -4.77
C SER A 148 10.64 -22.02 -3.79
N SER A 149 11.00 -21.05 -2.97
CA SER A 149 10.03 -20.38 -2.07
C SER A 149 9.00 -19.59 -2.86
N THR A 150 9.45 -18.81 -3.84
CA THR A 150 8.55 -18.07 -4.74
C THR A 150 7.72 -19.00 -5.61
N TYR A 151 8.32 -20.07 -6.15
CA TYR A 151 7.62 -21.04 -7.00
C TYR A 151 6.49 -21.80 -6.26
N ASN A 152 6.71 -22.13 -4.99
CA ASN A 152 5.74 -22.86 -4.15
C ASN A 152 4.75 -21.96 -3.42
N TYR A 153 4.88 -20.64 -3.56
CA TYR A 153 3.99 -19.70 -2.89
C TYR A 153 2.55 -19.81 -3.45
N ASN A 154 1.58 -19.95 -2.54
CA ASN A 154 0.16 -19.92 -2.90
C ASN A 154 -0.41 -18.50 -2.65
N PRO A 155 -0.70 -17.72 -3.69
CA PRO A 155 -1.21 -16.36 -3.53
C PRO A 155 -2.66 -16.27 -3.04
N VAL A 156 -3.38 -17.40 -3.00
CA VAL A 156 -4.78 -17.45 -2.54
C VAL A 156 -4.86 -18.32 -1.28
N PRO A 157 -4.67 -17.74 -0.09
CA PRO A 157 -4.83 -18.46 1.18
C PRO A 157 -6.20 -19.10 1.31
N ASP A 158 -6.29 -20.23 2.00
CA ASP A 158 -7.54 -20.99 2.14
C ASP A 158 -8.67 -20.16 2.76
N THR A 159 -8.33 -19.18 3.60
CA THR A 159 -9.28 -18.26 4.25
C THR A 159 -10.06 -17.38 3.29
N ILE A 160 -9.56 -17.16 2.08
CA ILE A 160 -10.20 -16.29 1.08
C ILE A 160 -10.61 -17.02 -0.21
N LYS A 161 -10.34 -18.33 -0.32
CA LYS A 161 -10.70 -19.13 -1.52
C LYS A 161 -12.17 -19.07 -1.90
N THR A 162 -13.04 -18.81 -0.94
CA THR A 162 -14.51 -18.81 -1.12
C THR A 162 -15.09 -17.42 -1.36
N LEU A 163 -14.26 -16.39 -1.43
CA LEU A 163 -14.72 -15.00 -1.56
C LEU A 163 -14.91 -14.55 -3.03
N GLY A 164 -14.43 -15.34 -3.99
CA GLY A 164 -14.37 -14.95 -5.41
C GLY A 164 -15.16 -15.80 -6.31
#